data_82f6d314aa4a29f02116de36e83286e4
#
_entry.id   82f6d314aa4a29f02116de36e83286e4
#
_cell.length_a   1.000
_cell.length_b   1.000
_cell.length_c   1.000
_cell.angle_alpha   90.00
_cell.angle_beta   90.00
_cell.angle_gamma   90.00
#
_symmetry.space_group_name_H-M   'P 1'
#
loop_
_entity.id
_entity.type
_entity.pdbx_description
1 polymer ?
#
loop_
_entity_poly.entity_id
_entity_poly.type
_entity_poly.pdbx_seq_one_letter_code
_entity_poly.pdbx_strand_id
1 'polypeptide(L)'
;MTLSSSLLNAFAPTGTLRASINLGNPILAHRTDSGEPGGVSVDIARELASRLGVPVAFTSFDRAAESVEAVTNDGADIGFFAIDPLRGAGIAFTAPYVLIEGCYLVRDASPLTRNEDVDREGNRIMVGKGSAYDLFLTREIKHAQIVRTALSQTVVDEFLRDNLEVAAGVKQQLEADAARTPGLRLLEGRFMVIQQAMGLSKTRGDEAARYLGEFVEDVKRSGFVAEALSRHGIKGASVAPAAQS
;
A
#
# COMPACT_ATOMS: atom_id res chain seq x y z
N MET A 1 -19.83 21.55 -11.91
CA MET A 1 -19.15 22.70 -11.26
C MET A 1 -17.78 22.86 -11.89
N THR A 2 -17.44 24.07 -12.28
CA THR A 2 -16.09 24.37 -12.80
C THR A 2 -15.13 24.41 -11.63
N LEU A 3 -14.06 23.60 -11.66
CA LEU A 3 -13.02 23.61 -10.63
C LEU A 3 -12.27 24.95 -10.66
N SER A 4 -11.86 25.45 -9.49
CA SER A 4 -11.05 26.66 -9.41
C SER A 4 -9.68 26.45 -10.03
N SER A 5 -9.11 27.51 -10.63
CA SER A 5 -7.75 27.43 -11.19
C SER A 5 -6.70 27.12 -10.13
N SER A 6 -6.91 27.56 -8.87
CA SER A 6 -6.04 27.25 -7.72
C SER A 6 -6.05 25.76 -7.42
N LEU A 7 -7.23 25.13 -7.40
CA LEU A 7 -7.38 23.71 -7.13
C LEU A 7 -6.74 22.85 -8.24
N LEU A 8 -6.99 23.22 -9.51
CA LEU A 8 -6.35 22.55 -10.66
C LEU A 8 -4.82 22.65 -10.58
N ASN A 9 -4.29 23.82 -10.23
CA ASN A 9 -2.85 24.03 -10.09
C ASN A 9 -2.25 23.23 -8.91
N ALA A 10 -3.03 23.00 -7.85
CA ALA A 10 -2.58 22.16 -6.74
C ALA A 10 -2.43 20.68 -7.14
N PHE A 11 -3.27 20.17 -8.05
CA PHE A 11 -3.21 18.79 -8.55
C PHE A 11 -2.33 18.61 -9.78
N ALA A 12 -2.29 19.58 -10.66
CA ALA A 12 -1.60 19.50 -11.95
C ALA A 12 -0.83 20.80 -12.26
N PRO A 13 0.19 21.14 -11.48
CA PRO A 13 0.93 22.39 -11.67
C PRO A 13 1.65 22.46 -13.01
N THR A 14 1.89 21.33 -13.65
CA THR A 14 2.50 21.21 -15.00
C THR A 14 1.45 21.01 -16.11
N GLY A 15 0.16 21.07 -15.78
CA GLY A 15 -0.94 20.73 -16.70
C GLY A 15 -1.23 19.23 -16.81
N THR A 16 -0.48 18.38 -16.10
CA THR A 16 -0.62 16.92 -16.08
C THR A 16 -0.62 16.47 -14.61
N LEU A 17 -1.56 15.59 -14.25
CA LEU A 17 -1.56 14.93 -12.95
C LEU A 17 -0.46 13.86 -12.91
N ARG A 18 0.55 14.03 -12.07
CA ARG A 18 1.64 13.07 -11.89
C ARG A 18 1.30 12.14 -10.71
N ALA A 19 1.09 10.87 -10.99
CA ALA A 19 0.74 9.87 -10.01
C ALA A 19 1.94 8.96 -9.69
N SER A 20 2.29 8.85 -8.41
CA SER A 20 3.28 7.92 -7.88
C SER A 20 2.62 6.56 -7.62
N ILE A 21 3.15 5.50 -8.24
CA ILE A 21 2.62 4.14 -8.19
C ILE A 21 3.61 3.22 -7.49
N ASN A 22 3.20 2.62 -6.40
CA ASN A 22 3.99 1.63 -5.65
C ASN A 22 3.72 0.22 -6.18
N LEU A 23 4.68 -0.37 -6.86
CA LEU A 23 4.65 -1.77 -7.34
C LEU A 23 5.05 -2.78 -6.25
N GLY A 24 5.54 -2.31 -5.10
CA GLY A 24 5.84 -3.16 -3.94
C GLY A 24 4.63 -3.81 -3.28
N ASN A 25 3.42 -3.38 -3.68
CA ASN A 25 2.15 -4.01 -3.29
C ASN A 25 1.40 -4.48 -4.54
N PRO A 26 1.67 -5.70 -5.03
CA PRO A 26 1.14 -6.20 -6.30
C PRO A 26 -0.38 -6.37 -6.33
N ILE A 27 -1.06 -6.33 -5.18
CA ILE A 27 -2.53 -6.37 -5.12
C ILE A 27 -3.14 -5.10 -5.72
N LEU A 28 -2.49 -3.95 -5.52
CA LEU A 28 -3.05 -2.65 -5.92
C LEU A 28 -2.44 -2.09 -7.20
N ALA A 29 -1.22 -2.50 -7.53
CA ALA A 29 -0.53 -2.09 -8.75
C ALA A 29 0.47 -3.15 -9.21
N HIS A 30 0.58 -3.31 -10.53
CA HIS A 30 1.51 -4.23 -11.17
C HIS A 30 1.97 -3.65 -12.52
N ARG A 31 2.99 -4.25 -13.12
CA ARG A 31 3.33 -4.00 -14.52
C ARG A 31 2.46 -4.86 -15.42
N THR A 32 1.90 -4.25 -16.45
CA THR A 32 1.22 -4.95 -17.53
C THR A 32 2.23 -5.59 -18.48
N ASP A 33 1.76 -6.42 -19.41
CA ASP A 33 2.61 -7.05 -20.44
C ASP A 33 3.30 -5.99 -21.34
N SER A 34 2.74 -4.81 -21.48
CA SER A 34 3.36 -3.69 -22.18
C SER A 34 4.43 -2.95 -21.36
N GLY A 35 4.63 -3.31 -20.09
CA GLY A 35 5.54 -2.64 -19.16
C GLY A 35 4.95 -1.42 -18.45
N GLU A 36 3.77 -0.97 -18.84
CA GLU A 36 3.06 0.14 -18.21
C GLU A 36 2.46 -0.27 -16.86
N PRO A 37 2.26 0.67 -15.92
CA PRO A 37 1.58 0.37 -14.69
C PRO A 37 0.09 0.10 -14.93
N GLY A 38 -0.45 -0.88 -14.21
CA GLY A 38 -1.85 -1.26 -14.14
C GLY A 38 -2.29 -1.54 -12.72
N GLY A 39 -3.58 -1.80 -12.54
CA GLY A 39 -4.15 -2.16 -11.25
C GLY A 39 -5.08 -1.08 -10.68
N VAL A 40 -5.58 -1.37 -9.47
CA VAL A 40 -6.59 -0.56 -8.78
C VAL A 40 -6.12 0.90 -8.59
N SER A 41 -4.87 1.10 -8.17
CA SER A 41 -4.31 2.45 -7.97
C SER A 41 -4.27 3.25 -9.27
N VAL A 42 -3.92 2.59 -10.38
CA VAL A 42 -3.87 3.24 -11.70
C VAL A 42 -5.27 3.63 -12.18
N ASP A 43 -6.26 2.76 -11.97
CA ASP A 43 -7.66 3.05 -12.32
C ASP A 43 -8.19 4.26 -11.55
N ILE A 44 -7.93 4.32 -10.23
CA ILE A 44 -8.36 5.45 -9.39
C ILE A 44 -7.65 6.76 -9.82
N ALA A 45 -6.35 6.71 -10.15
CA ALA A 45 -5.63 7.89 -10.62
C ALA A 45 -6.18 8.41 -11.97
N ARG A 46 -6.53 7.51 -12.89
CA ARG A 46 -7.19 7.87 -14.16
C ARG A 46 -8.55 8.51 -13.95
N GLU A 47 -9.34 7.97 -13.03
CA GLU A 47 -10.65 8.53 -12.66
C GLU A 47 -10.51 9.95 -12.08
N LEU A 48 -9.52 10.17 -11.18
CA LEU A 48 -9.25 11.51 -10.65
C LEU A 48 -8.85 12.48 -11.77
N ALA A 49 -7.92 12.10 -12.63
CA ALA A 49 -7.48 12.93 -13.76
C ALA A 49 -8.64 13.28 -14.71
N SER A 50 -9.53 12.33 -14.98
CA SER A 50 -10.74 12.54 -15.78
C SER A 50 -11.65 13.59 -15.14
N ARG A 51 -11.89 13.53 -13.83
CA ARG A 51 -12.69 14.51 -13.10
C ARG A 51 -12.06 15.90 -13.05
N LEU A 52 -10.73 15.95 -13.00
CA LEU A 52 -9.97 17.20 -13.06
C LEU A 52 -9.88 17.77 -14.49
N GLY A 53 -10.20 16.98 -15.52
CA GLY A 53 -10.09 17.37 -16.93
C GLY A 53 -8.65 17.54 -17.40
N VAL A 54 -7.70 16.77 -16.82
CA VAL A 54 -6.27 16.83 -17.15
C VAL A 54 -5.74 15.46 -17.57
N PRO A 55 -4.65 15.37 -18.36
CA PRO A 55 -3.96 14.11 -18.59
C PRO A 55 -3.30 13.60 -17.30
N VAL A 56 -3.03 12.27 -17.24
CA VAL A 56 -2.30 11.65 -16.15
C VAL A 56 -1.00 11.02 -16.65
N ALA A 57 0.06 11.17 -15.85
CA ALA A 57 1.34 10.49 -16.04
C ALA A 57 1.67 9.66 -14.80
N PHE A 58 2.27 8.49 -15.02
CA PHE A 58 2.62 7.55 -13.94
C PHE A 58 4.13 7.44 -13.79
N THR A 59 4.60 7.48 -12.55
CA THR A 59 5.95 7.08 -12.17
C THR A 59 5.85 5.91 -11.21
N SER A 60 6.45 4.77 -11.57
CA SER A 60 6.40 3.54 -10.81
C SER A 60 7.65 3.34 -9.97
N PHE A 61 7.47 2.84 -8.76
CA PHE A 61 8.53 2.53 -7.80
C PHE A 61 8.37 1.10 -7.28
N ASP A 62 9.46 0.38 -7.12
CA ASP A 62 9.44 -0.98 -6.59
C ASP A 62 9.38 -1.01 -5.05
N ARG A 63 9.64 0.13 -4.40
CA ARG A 63 9.62 0.31 -2.95
C ARG A 63 8.62 1.40 -2.53
N ALA A 64 7.83 1.09 -1.49
CA ALA A 64 6.84 2.03 -0.96
C ALA A 64 7.47 3.35 -0.48
N ALA A 65 8.66 3.30 0.13
CA ALA A 65 9.36 4.48 0.62
C ALA A 65 9.69 5.47 -0.51
N GLU A 66 10.14 4.99 -1.66
CA GLU A 66 10.47 5.83 -2.83
C GLU A 66 9.20 6.49 -3.41
N SER A 67 8.10 5.74 -3.44
CA SER A 67 6.81 6.27 -3.87
C SER A 67 6.30 7.39 -2.95
N VAL A 68 6.50 7.26 -1.63
CA VAL A 68 6.20 8.30 -0.64
C VAL A 68 7.10 9.52 -0.84
N GLU A 69 8.41 9.30 -0.99
CA GLU A 69 9.40 10.36 -1.17
C GLU A 69 9.11 11.18 -2.43
N ALA A 70 8.72 10.55 -3.53
CA ALA A 70 8.36 11.24 -4.76
C ALA A 70 7.22 12.26 -4.55
N VAL A 71 6.20 11.92 -3.76
CA VAL A 71 5.10 12.86 -3.45
C VAL A 71 5.53 13.92 -2.44
N THR A 72 6.29 13.54 -1.43
CA THR A 72 6.74 14.48 -0.39
C THR A 72 7.67 15.55 -0.95
N ASN A 73 8.49 15.20 -1.95
CA ASN A 73 9.47 16.09 -2.59
C ASN A 73 8.97 16.69 -3.92
N ASP A 74 7.66 16.74 -4.14
CA ASP A 74 7.04 17.32 -5.35
C ASP A 74 7.45 16.66 -6.69
N GLY A 75 8.00 15.45 -6.64
CA GLY A 75 8.28 14.62 -7.83
C GLY A 75 7.01 14.02 -8.43
N ALA A 76 5.95 13.90 -7.62
CA ALA A 76 4.61 13.51 -8.04
C ALA A 76 3.57 14.34 -7.27
N ASP A 77 2.35 14.41 -7.80
CA ASP A 77 1.28 15.24 -7.23
C ASP A 77 0.38 14.46 -6.28
N ILE A 78 0.18 13.19 -6.57
CA ILE A 78 -0.60 12.25 -5.74
C ILE A 78 0.12 10.90 -5.64
N GLY A 79 -0.27 10.11 -4.64
CA GLY A 79 0.17 8.72 -4.51
C GLY A 79 -0.82 7.88 -3.72
N PHE A 80 -0.50 6.59 -3.59
CA PHE A 80 -1.32 5.55 -2.98
C PHE A 80 -0.49 4.86 -1.89
N PHE A 81 -0.88 5.05 -0.62
CA PHE A 81 -0.05 4.68 0.51
C PHE A 81 -0.86 4.03 1.61
N ALA A 82 -0.25 3.11 2.34
CA ALA A 82 -0.75 2.76 3.66
C ALA A 82 -0.62 3.96 4.60
N ILE A 83 -1.67 4.27 5.34
CA ILE A 83 -1.65 5.30 6.38
C ILE A 83 -0.65 4.87 7.46
N ASP A 84 0.31 5.75 7.75
CA ASP A 84 1.34 5.53 8.76
C ASP A 84 1.78 6.87 9.35
N PRO A 85 2.01 6.96 10.68
CA PRO A 85 2.43 8.21 11.33
C PRO A 85 3.71 8.82 10.74
N LEU A 86 4.70 7.99 10.39
CA LEU A 86 5.95 8.47 9.81
C LEU A 86 5.72 9.13 8.44
N ARG A 87 4.92 8.48 7.58
CA ARG A 87 4.54 9.01 6.27
C ARG A 87 3.68 10.26 6.39
N GLY A 88 2.81 10.30 7.40
CA GLY A 88 1.94 11.45 7.72
C GLY A 88 2.68 12.72 8.12
N ALA A 89 3.99 12.68 8.34
CA ALA A 89 4.78 13.89 8.52
C ALA A 89 4.74 14.80 7.29
N GLY A 90 4.84 14.23 6.08
CA GLY A 90 4.85 14.97 4.80
C GLY A 90 3.59 14.81 3.94
N ILE A 91 2.81 13.77 4.17
CA ILE A 91 1.63 13.41 3.37
C ILE A 91 0.34 13.79 4.11
N ALA A 92 -0.56 14.49 3.42
CA ALA A 92 -1.95 14.62 3.79
C ALA A 92 -2.71 13.42 3.21
N PHE A 93 -3.15 12.50 4.09
CA PHE A 93 -3.90 11.32 3.71
C PHE A 93 -5.39 11.60 3.59
N THR A 94 -6.05 10.91 2.67
CA THR A 94 -7.50 10.71 2.71
C THR A 94 -7.87 9.67 3.76
N ALA A 95 -9.16 9.46 3.99
CA ALA A 95 -9.62 8.20 4.58
C ALA A 95 -9.20 7.01 3.68
N PRO A 96 -9.09 5.79 4.22
CA PRO A 96 -8.72 4.63 3.41
C PRO A 96 -9.78 4.31 2.36
N TYR A 97 -9.34 3.84 1.19
CA TYR A 97 -10.23 3.32 0.15
C TYR A 97 -10.29 1.79 0.14
N VAL A 98 -9.20 1.13 0.58
CA VAL A 98 -9.09 -0.33 0.66
C VAL A 98 -8.42 -0.73 1.96
N LEU A 99 -8.89 -1.84 2.56
CA LEU A 99 -8.30 -2.50 3.71
C LEU A 99 -7.67 -3.82 3.27
N ILE A 100 -6.43 -4.06 3.71
CA ILE A 100 -5.64 -5.26 3.43
C ILE A 100 -5.12 -5.82 4.75
N GLU A 101 -4.91 -7.13 4.86
CA GLU A 101 -4.40 -7.76 6.07
C GLU A 101 -2.87 -7.95 5.99
N GLY A 102 -2.17 -7.61 7.06
CA GLY A 102 -0.79 -7.99 7.33
C GLY A 102 -0.75 -9.27 8.14
N CYS A 103 -0.06 -10.30 7.63
CA CYS A 103 0.00 -11.63 8.22
C CYS A 103 1.44 -12.10 8.39
N TYR A 104 1.61 -13.15 9.22
CA TYR A 104 2.85 -13.88 9.36
C TYR A 104 2.79 -15.20 8.59
N LEU A 105 3.93 -15.59 8.02
CA LEU A 105 4.16 -16.87 7.39
C LEU A 105 5.32 -17.57 8.09
N VAL A 106 5.17 -18.86 8.31
CA VAL A 106 6.15 -19.72 8.95
C VAL A 106 6.27 -21.05 8.20
N ARG A 107 7.32 -21.85 8.50
CA ARG A 107 7.39 -23.23 8.02
C ARG A 107 6.34 -24.10 8.69
N ASP A 108 5.86 -25.14 8.03
CA ASP A 108 4.89 -26.09 8.58
C ASP A 108 5.38 -26.71 9.89
N ALA A 109 6.68 -27.02 9.99
CA ALA A 109 7.31 -27.56 11.19
C ALA A 109 7.56 -26.54 12.30
N SER A 110 7.23 -25.26 12.10
CA SER A 110 7.43 -24.22 13.11
C SER A 110 6.56 -24.47 14.36
N PRO A 111 7.10 -24.29 15.57
CA PRO A 111 6.32 -24.37 16.79
C PRO A 111 5.38 -23.18 17.00
N LEU A 112 5.53 -22.13 16.20
CA LEU A 112 4.68 -20.93 16.30
C LEU A 112 3.29 -21.24 15.71
N THR A 113 2.25 -21.04 16.53
CA THR A 113 0.86 -21.34 16.14
C THR A 113 -0.05 -20.12 16.12
N ARG A 114 0.34 -19.04 16.80
CA ARG A 114 -0.45 -17.82 16.94
C ARG A 114 0.42 -16.58 16.72
N ASN A 115 -0.19 -15.47 16.35
CA ASN A 115 0.49 -14.19 16.14
C ASN A 115 1.23 -13.70 17.41
N GLU A 116 0.65 -13.95 18.59
CA GLU A 116 1.23 -13.56 19.88
C GLU A 116 2.52 -14.33 20.22
N ASP A 117 2.76 -15.45 19.57
CA ASP A 117 3.98 -16.24 19.77
C ASP A 117 5.20 -15.67 19.01
N VAL A 118 4.97 -14.74 18.08
CA VAL A 118 6.02 -14.22 17.19
C VAL A 118 6.98 -13.29 17.92
N ASP A 119 6.49 -12.38 18.79
CA ASP A 119 7.33 -11.43 19.50
C ASP A 119 8.02 -12.05 20.72
N ARG A 120 9.00 -12.93 20.47
CA ARG A 120 9.82 -13.58 21.49
C ARG A 120 11.31 -13.51 21.13
N GLU A 121 12.15 -13.50 22.14
CA GLU A 121 13.59 -13.64 21.97
C GLU A 121 13.95 -14.88 21.15
N GLY A 122 14.88 -14.73 20.22
CA GLY A 122 15.31 -15.78 19.30
C GLY A 122 14.52 -15.83 18.00
N ASN A 123 13.35 -15.23 17.91
CA ASN A 123 12.63 -15.12 16.64
C ASN A 123 13.17 -13.96 15.80
N ARG A 124 13.35 -14.23 14.51
CA ARG A 124 13.75 -13.23 13.50
C ARG A 124 12.64 -13.13 12.47
N ILE A 125 12.18 -11.90 12.23
CA ILE A 125 11.04 -11.60 11.34
C ILE A 125 11.58 -10.91 10.10
N MET A 126 11.48 -11.56 8.92
CA MET A 126 11.81 -10.94 7.64
C MET A 126 10.69 -9.99 7.20
N VAL A 127 11.05 -8.77 6.85
CA VAL A 127 10.14 -7.74 6.33
C VAL A 127 10.73 -7.04 5.11
N GLY A 128 9.90 -6.51 4.23
CA GLY A 128 10.33 -5.60 3.17
C GLY A 128 10.60 -4.21 3.74
N LYS A 129 11.81 -3.70 3.58
CA LYS A 129 12.26 -2.40 4.11
C LYS A 129 11.33 -1.25 3.69
N GLY A 130 10.82 -0.50 4.68
CA GLY A 130 9.95 0.66 4.46
C GLY A 130 8.53 0.31 4.02
N SER A 131 8.15 -0.97 4.04
CA SER A 131 6.76 -1.40 3.85
C SER A 131 5.86 -0.97 5.01
N ALA A 132 4.54 -1.03 4.82
CA ALA A 132 3.59 -0.70 5.89
C ALA A 132 3.77 -1.60 7.12
N TYR A 133 3.99 -2.89 6.89
CA TYR A 133 4.19 -3.86 7.97
C TYR A 133 5.60 -3.75 8.61
N ASP A 134 6.64 -3.34 7.89
CA ASP A 134 7.94 -2.98 8.51
C ASP A 134 7.78 -1.81 9.47
N LEU A 135 7.14 -0.73 9.04
CA LEU A 135 6.92 0.45 9.88
C LEU A 135 6.07 0.12 11.12
N PHE A 136 5.02 -0.69 10.95
CA PHE A 136 4.17 -1.14 12.05
C PHE A 136 4.98 -2.01 13.04
N LEU A 137 5.61 -3.07 12.56
CA LEU A 137 6.35 -4.01 13.41
C LEU A 137 7.54 -3.35 14.11
N THR A 138 8.19 -2.37 13.47
CA THR A 138 9.27 -1.58 14.11
C THR A 138 8.80 -0.85 15.37
N ARG A 139 7.52 -0.47 15.43
CA ARG A 139 6.94 0.17 16.63
C ARG A 139 6.42 -0.83 17.66
N GLU A 140 5.91 -1.97 17.20
CA GLU A 140 5.19 -2.92 18.06
C GLU A 140 6.07 -4.04 18.63
N ILE A 141 7.03 -4.55 17.86
CA ILE A 141 7.91 -5.65 18.27
C ILE A 141 8.90 -5.17 19.35
N LYS A 142 9.01 -5.96 20.43
CA LYS A 142 9.84 -5.64 21.60
C LYS A 142 10.95 -6.66 21.86
N HIS A 143 10.75 -7.92 21.49
CA HIS A 143 11.62 -9.04 21.85
C HIS A 143 12.22 -9.73 20.61
N ALA A 144 11.44 -9.90 19.55
CA ALA A 144 11.92 -10.49 18.31
C ALA A 144 12.81 -9.51 17.52
N GLN A 145 13.64 -10.04 16.66
CA GLN A 145 14.52 -9.26 15.78
C GLN A 145 13.85 -9.04 14.41
N ILE A 146 13.79 -7.78 13.94
CA ILE A 146 13.35 -7.47 12.58
C ILE A 146 14.55 -7.50 11.63
N VAL A 147 14.45 -8.34 10.59
CA VAL A 147 15.42 -8.45 9.50
C VAL A 147 14.77 -7.90 8.22
N ARG A 148 15.50 -7.11 7.45
CA ARG A 148 14.94 -6.37 6.32
C ARG A 148 15.55 -6.81 5.01
N THR A 149 14.70 -7.18 4.05
CA THR A 149 15.09 -7.29 2.64
C THR A 149 14.84 -5.97 1.91
N ALA A 150 15.51 -5.78 0.78
CA ALA A 150 15.36 -4.57 -0.02
C ALA A 150 13.97 -4.43 -0.66
N LEU A 151 13.34 -5.54 -1.05
CA LEU A 151 12.08 -5.59 -1.79
C LEU A 151 11.03 -6.43 -1.05
N SER A 152 9.79 -5.96 -0.98
CA SER A 152 8.70 -6.72 -0.37
C SER A 152 8.41 -8.04 -1.08
N GLN A 153 8.63 -8.10 -2.39
CA GLN A 153 8.41 -9.30 -3.21
C GLN A 153 9.39 -10.44 -2.92
N THR A 154 10.57 -10.15 -2.32
CA THR A 154 11.60 -11.16 -2.01
C THR A 154 11.58 -11.62 -0.55
N VAL A 155 10.62 -11.17 0.25
CA VAL A 155 10.54 -11.46 1.69
C VAL A 155 10.57 -12.96 1.97
N VAL A 156 9.77 -13.76 1.29
CA VAL A 156 9.68 -15.21 1.54
C VAL A 156 10.93 -15.93 1.02
N ASP A 157 11.45 -15.54 -0.14
CA ASP A 157 12.66 -16.15 -0.69
C ASP A 157 13.88 -15.90 0.22
N GLU A 158 14.03 -14.69 0.75
CA GLU A 158 15.11 -14.34 1.68
C GLU A 158 14.89 -14.94 3.08
N PHE A 159 13.65 -15.02 3.56
CA PHE A 159 13.31 -15.77 4.77
C PHE A 159 13.76 -17.24 4.71
N LEU A 160 13.54 -17.89 3.57
CA LEU A 160 13.97 -19.28 3.33
C LEU A 160 15.49 -19.42 3.22
N ARG A 161 16.12 -18.54 2.43
CA ARG A 161 17.57 -18.52 2.22
C ARG A 161 18.34 -18.33 3.52
N ASP A 162 17.90 -17.39 4.34
CA ASP A 162 18.58 -17.00 5.58
C ASP A 162 18.11 -17.83 6.79
N ASN A 163 17.22 -18.81 6.54
CA ASN A 163 16.67 -19.71 7.54
C ASN A 163 16.12 -18.99 8.79
N LEU A 164 15.29 -17.96 8.56
CA LEU A 164 14.65 -17.20 9.61
C LEU A 164 13.41 -17.92 10.15
N GLU A 165 12.88 -17.48 11.28
CA GLU A 165 11.73 -18.09 11.97
C GLU A 165 10.40 -17.64 11.38
N VAL A 166 10.28 -16.36 10.93
CA VAL A 166 9.03 -15.74 10.50
C VAL A 166 9.25 -14.84 9.28
N ALA A 167 8.32 -14.86 8.34
CA ALA A 167 8.17 -13.83 7.32
C ALA A 167 6.88 -13.04 7.59
N ALA A 168 6.91 -11.72 7.40
CA ALA A 168 5.74 -10.87 7.51
C ALA A 168 5.46 -10.20 6.17
N GLY A 169 4.20 -10.05 5.80
CA GLY A 169 3.82 -9.44 4.54
C GLY A 169 2.32 -9.24 4.39
N VAL A 170 1.94 -8.77 3.22
CA VAL A 170 0.55 -8.70 2.80
C VAL A 170 0.03 -10.12 2.59
N LYS A 171 -1.15 -10.42 3.16
CA LYS A 171 -1.73 -11.77 3.19
C LYS A 171 -1.73 -12.46 1.82
N GLN A 172 -2.23 -11.80 0.79
CA GLN A 172 -2.35 -12.37 -0.55
C GLN A 172 -0.99 -12.71 -1.18
N GLN A 173 0.03 -11.89 -0.91
CA GLN A 173 1.40 -12.17 -1.35
C GLN A 173 1.94 -13.41 -0.64
N LEU A 174 1.76 -13.51 0.67
CA LEU A 174 2.20 -14.66 1.45
C LEU A 174 1.45 -15.95 1.06
N GLU A 175 0.15 -15.86 0.76
CA GLU A 175 -0.65 -16.97 0.25
C GLU A 175 -0.13 -17.47 -1.11
N ALA A 176 0.19 -16.54 -2.03
CA ALA A 176 0.77 -16.89 -3.32
C ALA A 176 2.16 -17.53 -3.17
N ASP A 177 2.98 -17.02 -2.26
CA ASP A 177 4.31 -17.58 -1.97
C ASP A 177 4.21 -18.98 -1.33
N ALA A 178 3.29 -19.19 -0.39
CA ALA A 178 3.03 -20.51 0.19
C ALA A 178 2.49 -21.51 -0.83
N ALA A 179 1.66 -21.07 -1.78
CA ALA A 179 1.14 -21.94 -2.83
C ALA A 179 2.23 -22.43 -3.80
N ARG A 180 3.24 -21.60 -4.10
CA ARG A 180 4.37 -21.98 -4.97
C ARG A 180 5.49 -22.72 -4.25
N THR A 181 5.55 -22.65 -2.91
CA THR A 181 6.63 -23.22 -2.10
C THR A 181 6.04 -24.11 -1.00
N PRO A 182 5.99 -25.44 -1.22
CA PRO A 182 5.49 -26.40 -0.22
C PRO A 182 6.24 -26.31 1.11
N GLY A 183 5.56 -26.62 2.21
CA GLY A 183 6.13 -26.60 3.56
C GLY A 183 6.04 -25.25 4.26
N LEU A 184 5.21 -24.35 3.76
CA LEU A 184 4.92 -23.05 4.35
C LEU A 184 3.43 -22.90 4.67
N ARG A 185 3.13 -22.20 5.76
CA ARG A 185 1.77 -21.84 6.16
C ARG A 185 1.71 -20.43 6.73
N LEU A 186 0.58 -19.78 6.60
CA LEU A 186 0.28 -18.55 7.32
C LEU A 186 -0.16 -18.91 8.76
N LEU A 187 0.18 -18.04 9.71
CA LEU A 187 -0.49 -18.06 11.01
C LEU A 187 -1.93 -17.56 10.86
N GLU A 188 -2.83 -18.12 11.67
CA GLU A 188 -4.24 -17.74 11.62
C GLU A 188 -4.44 -16.27 12.02
N GLY A 189 -5.38 -15.59 11.36
CA GLY A 189 -5.70 -14.19 11.62
C GLY A 189 -4.72 -13.23 10.96
N ARG A 190 -4.54 -12.08 11.60
CA ARG A 190 -3.69 -10.97 11.11
C ARG A 190 -3.03 -10.27 12.30
N PHE A 191 -1.85 -9.69 12.11
CA PHE A 191 -1.24 -8.83 13.12
C PHE A 191 -1.57 -7.35 12.92
N MET A 192 -1.97 -6.94 11.70
CA MET A 192 -2.40 -5.57 11.41
C MET A 192 -3.42 -5.50 10.29
N VAL A 193 -4.17 -4.40 10.25
CA VAL A 193 -4.94 -3.96 9.07
C VAL A 193 -4.17 -2.84 8.40
N ILE A 194 -3.83 -3.03 7.14
CA ILE A 194 -3.20 -2.02 6.30
C ILE A 194 -4.30 -1.16 5.68
N GLN A 195 -4.38 0.10 6.08
CA GLN A 195 -5.33 1.07 5.57
C GLN A 195 -4.72 1.80 4.37
N GLN A 196 -5.12 1.42 3.16
CA GLN A 196 -4.65 2.04 1.92
C GLN A 196 -5.46 3.29 1.60
N ALA A 197 -4.78 4.42 1.51
CA ALA A 197 -5.35 5.73 1.22
C ALA A 197 -4.68 6.39 0.02
N MET A 198 -5.31 7.41 -0.52
CA MET A 198 -4.63 8.37 -1.37
C MET A 198 -3.95 9.43 -0.52
N GLY A 199 -2.95 10.07 -1.08
CA GLY A 199 -2.28 11.17 -0.42
C GLY A 199 -1.65 12.13 -1.40
N LEU A 200 -1.45 13.34 -0.93
CA LEU A 200 -0.72 14.41 -1.60
C LEU A 200 0.23 15.07 -0.58
N SER A 201 1.22 15.83 -1.08
CA SER A 201 2.08 16.60 -0.17
C SER A 201 1.26 17.62 0.63
N LYS A 202 1.54 17.75 1.92
CA LYS A 202 0.91 18.79 2.76
C LYS A 202 1.12 20.20 2.22
N THR A 203 2.14 20.41 1.40
CA THR A 203 2.39 21.70 0.74
C THR A 203 1.35 22.10 -0.29
N ARG A 204 0.49 21.16 -0.73
CA ARG A 204 -0.58 21.41 -1.72
C ARG A 204 -1.81 22.12 -1.11
N GLY A 205 -1.88 22.22 0.22
CA GLY A 205 -2.90 22.96 0.94
C GLY A 205 -4.17 22.17 1.26
N ASP A 206 -4.95 22.71 2.19
CA ASP A 206 -6.12 22.04 2.77
C ASP A 206 -7.27 21.86 1.75
N GLU A 207 -7.42 22.79 0.80
CA GLU A 207 -8.45 22.69 -0.24
C GLU A 207 -8.23 21.46 -1.13
N ALA A 208 -6.99 21.21 -1.55
CA ALA A 208 -6.64 20.03 -2.32
C ALA A 208 -6.80 18.74 -1.51
N ALA A 209 -6.38 18.75 -0.24
CA ALA A 209 -6.54 17.60 0.64
C ALA A 209 -8.02 17.25 0.84
N ARG A 210 -8.89 18.25 1.07
CA ARG A 210 -10.33 18.05 1.19
C ARG A 210 -10.93 17.50 -0.10
N TYR A 211 -10.64 18.10 -1.24
CA TYR A 211 -11.14 17.62 -2.54
C TYR A 211 -10.75 16.17 -2.79
N LEU A 212 -9.49 15.79 -2.51
CA LEU A 212 -9.03 14.41 -2.65
C LEU A 212 -9.79 13.46 -1.69
N GLY A 213 -10.07 13.91 -0.46
CA GLY A 213 -10.88 13.16 0.50
C GLY A 213 -12.31 12.94 0.00
N GLU A 214 -12.97 13.98 -0.50
CA GLU A 214 -14.32 13.89 -1.08
C GLU A 214 -14.34 12.97 -2.31
N PHE A 215 -13.33 13.05 -3.16
CA PHE A 215 -13.15 12.15 -4.30
C PHE A 215 -13.07 10.68 -3.85
N VAL A 216 -12.24 10.37 -2.84
CA VAL A 216 -12.10 9.01 -2.31
C VAL A 216 -13.42 8.47 -1.76
N GLU A 217 -14.15 9.27 -0.99
CA GLU A 217 -15.46 8.87 -0.48
C GLU A 217 -16.48 8.63 -1.62
N ASP A 218 -16.40 9.41 -2.68
CA ASP A 218 -17.28 9.26 -3.82
C ASP A 218 -16.99 7.99 -4.63
N VAL A 219 -15.72 7.67 -4.93
CA VAL A 219 -15.36 6.43 -5.63
C VAL A 219 -15.60 5.17 -4.80
N LYS A 220 -15.60 5.26 -3.47
CA LYS A 220 -16.06 4.18 -2.60
C LYS A 220 -17.58 3.99 -2.71
N ARG A 221 -18.34 5.07 -2.55
CA ARG A 221 -19.80 5.06 -2.54
C ARG A 221 -20.41 4.67 -3.88
N SER A 222 -19.81 5.12 -5.00
CA SER A 222 -20.28 4.78 -6.36
C SER A 222 -20.02 3.32 -6.75
N GLY A 223 -19.24 2.57 -5.96
CA GLY A 223 -18.85 1.21 -6.28
C GLY A 223 -17.60 1.10 -7.16
N PHE A 224 -17.03 2.22 -7.61
CA PHE A 224 -15.85 2.22 -8.50
C PHE A 224 -14.68 1.41 -7.92
N VAL A 225 -14.38 1.57 -6.62
CA VAL A 225 -13.30 0.81 -5.96
C VAL A 225 -13.60 -0.69 -5.94
N ALA A 226 -14.85 -1.09 -5.65
CA ALA A 226 -15.26 -2.49 -5.66
C ALA A 226 -15.16 -3.11 -7.06
N GLU A 227 -15.58 -2.37 -8.08
CA GLU A 227 -15.45 -2.79 -9.48
C GLU A 227 -13.99 -2.91 -9.93
N ALA A 228 -13.11 -1.97 -9.51
CA ALA A 228 -11.69 -2.04 -9.79
C ALA A 228 -11.04 -3.27 -9.14
N LEU A 229 -11.33 -3.56 -7.87
CA LEU A 229 -10.88 -4.78 -7.20
C LEU A 229 -11.33 -6.04 -7.95
N SER A 230 -12.61 -6.10 -8.36
CA SER A 230 -13.16 -7.21 -9.12
C SER A 230 -12.50 -7.37 -10.49
N ARG A 231 -12.33 -6.28 -11.23
CA ARG A 231 -11.71 -6.25 -12.57
C ARG A 231 -10.30 -6.79 -12.56
N HIS A 232 -9.55 -6.47 -11.51
CA HIS A 232 -8.18 -6.96 -11.32
C HIS A 232 -8.10 -8.30 -10.58
N GLY A 233 -9.24 -8.96 -10.31
CA GLY A 233 -9.29 -10.27 -9.68
C GLY A 233 -8.78 -10.30 -8.23
N ILE A 234 -8.80 -9.17 -7.53
CA ILE A 234 -8.29 -9.06 -6.16
C ILE A 234 -9.27 -9.69 -5.19
N LYS A 235 -8.79 -10.66 -4.42
CA LYS A 235 -9.52 -11.34 -3.35
C LYS A 235 -8.91 -11.00 -2.00
N GLY A 236 -9.73 -11.03 -0.94
CA GLY A 236 -9.26 -10.82 0.44
C GLY A 236 -8.92 -9.38 0.81
N ALA A 237 -9.01 -8.43 -0.13
CA ALA A 237 -9.05 -7.00 0.15
C ALA A 237 -10.51 -6.54 0.18
N SER A 238 -10.82 -5.56 1.01
CA SER A 238 -12.17 -5.00 1.11
C SER A 238 -12.17 -3.49 0.88
N VAL A 239 -13.24 -2.98 0.30
CA VAL A 239 -13.47 -1.53 0.28
C VAL A 239 -13.60 -1.03 1.71
N ALA A 240 -12.88 0.04 2.03
CA ALA A 240 -12.97 0.63 3.37
C ALA A 240 -14.37 1.22 3.61
N PRO A 241 -14.91 1.18 4.84
CA PRO A 241 -16.17 1.82 5.16
C PRO A 241 -16.09 3.34 4.92
N ALA A 242 -17.25 3.99 4.81
CA ALA A 242 -17.31 5.45 4.71
C ALA A 242 -16.59 6.10 5.91
N ALA A 243 -15.91 7.21 5.68
CA ALA A 243 -15.32 7.98 6.75
C ALA A 243 -16.41 8.45 7.71
N GLN A 244 -16.15 8.36 9.01
CA GLN A 244 -17.03 8.97 10.01
C GLN A 244 -16.89 10.48 9.88
N SER A 245 -18.02 11.16 9.70
CA SER A 245 -18.15 12.63 9.67
C SER A 245 -17.86 13.24 11.03
#